data_6cdda0641c349629d31934fefd8c933e
#
_entry.id   6cdda0641c349629d31934fefd8c933e
#
_cell.length_a   1.000
_cell.length_b   1.000
_cell.length_c   1.000
_cell.angle_alpha   90.00
_cell.angle_beta   90.00
_cell.angle_gamma   90.00
#
_symmetry.space_group_name_H-M   'P 1'
#
loop_
_entity.id
_entity.type
_entity.pdbx_description
1 polymer ?
#
loop_
_entity_poly.entity_id
_entity_poly.type
_entity_poly.pdbx_seq_one_letter_code
_entity_poly.pdbx_strand_id
1 'polypeptide(L)'
;MNKNKFFYVATATVVAGGLLVSCGNKKQVETLQEEAVEESFTPGESNSANDTLQAIDQMVEAVETPVAGINGTKYNAAFFNDDANKGEKATADKYAQTTSGLKYVIANEGTGKSPKATDKVTVHYVGTLTDGTQFDSSIDRGEPIDFPLNGVIPGWTEGLQLMKEGGTAVFYIPSNLAYGERGIQNPYTGEYSIPPSAPLIFWVQLIQVN
;
A
#
# COMPACT_ATOMS: atom_id res chain seq x y z
N MET A 1 14.85 40.79 9.63
CA MET A 1 14.07 41.51 8.60
C MET A 1 14.20 40.77 7.31
N ASN A 2 13.28 40.10 6.82
CA ASN A 2 12.32 40.27 5.78
C ASN A 2 11.60 38.96 5.53
N LYS A 3 10.27 39.02 5.69
CA LYS A 3 9.34 37.91 5.45
C LYS A 3 8.86 38.01 4.01
N ASN A 4 8.95 36.94 3.21
CA ASN A 4 8.16 36.83 1.99
C ASN A 4 7.29 35.60 2.06
N LYS A 5 6.00 35.80 2.34
CA LYS A 5 4.92 34.86 2.14
C LYS A 5 4.50 34.94 0.68
N PHE A 6 4.64 33.87 -0.08
CA PHE A 6 3.98 33.71 -1.37
C PHE A 6 2.64 33.02 -1.16
N PHE A 7 1.55 33.75 -1.39
CA PHE A 7 0.22 33.22 -1.55
C PHE A 7 0.06 32.75 -3.01
N TYR A 8 -0.23 31.50 -3.22
CA TYR A 8 -0.72 31.02 -4.50
C TYR A 8 -2.25 31.00 -4.46
N VAL A 9 -2.86 31.87 -5.26
CA VAL A 9 -4.31 31.85 -5.53
C VAL A 9 -4.52 31.04 -6.79
N ALA A 10 -5.14 29.87 -6.67
CA ALA A 10 -5.58 29.07 -7.80
C ALA A 10 -6.96 29.54 -8.26
N THR A 11 -7.03 30.21 -9.40
CA THR A 11 -8.28 30.55 -10.07
C THR A 11 -8.68 29.39 -11.00
N ALA A 12 -9.76 28.71 -10.66
CA ALA A 12 -10.39 27.73 -11.54
C ALA A 12 -11.23 28.44 -12.59
N THR A 13 -10.83 28.35 -13.87
CA THR A 13 -11.60 28.85 -15.01
C THR A 13 -12.46 27.71 -15.56
N VAL A 14 -13.77 27.82 -15.37
CA VAL A 14 -14.76 26.95 -16.02
C VAL A 14 -14.99 27.46 -17.45
N VAL A 15 -14.63 26.67 -18.44
CA VAL A 15 -14.97 26.93 -19.86
C VAL A 15 -16.21 26.11 -20.19
N ALA A 16 -17.34 26.82 -20.37
CA ALA A 16 -18.55 26.26 -20.95
C ALA A 16 -18.45 26.31 -22.48
N GLY A 17 -18.32 25.14 -23.13
CA GLY A 17 -18.41 24.99 -24.58
C GLY A 17 -19.74 24.39 -24.97
N GLY A 18 -20.65 25.22 -25.48
CA GLY A 18 -21.91 24.76 -26.05
C GLY A 18 -21.74 24.19 -27.47
N LEU A 19 -22.43 23.09 -27.74
CA LEU A 19 -22.71 22.65 -29.12
C LEU A 19 -24.21 22.53 -29.31
N LEU A 20 -24.75 23.39 -30.20
CA LEU A 20 -26.10 23.36 -30.72
C LEU A 20 -26.18 22.29 -31.80
N VAL A 21 -27.09 21.33 -31.66
CA VAL A 21 -27.67 20.61 -32.80
C VAL A 21 -29.18 20.61 -32.66
N SER A 22 -29.82 21.26 -33.63
CA SER A 22 -31.26 21.38 -33.86
C SER A 22 -31.82 20.11 -34.49
N CYS A 23 -32.93 19.59 -34.00
CA CYS A 23 -34.13 19.25 -34.80
C CYS A 23 -35.25 18.65 -33.94
N GLY A 24 -36.31 19.41 -33.81
CA GLY A 24 -37.75 19.11 -33.95
C GLY A 24 -38.39 17.95 -33.17
N ASN A 25 -39.19 18.24 -32.13
CA ASN A 25 -40.64 18.12 -32.14
C ASN A 25 -41.28 18.58 -30.82
N LYS A 26 -42.37 19.32 -30.95
CA LYS A 26 -43.19 19.84 -29.85
C LYS A 26 -43.91 18.72 -29.11
N LYS A 27 -43.92 18.76 -27.76
CA LYS A 27 -45.11 18.58 -26.92
C LYS A 27 -44.81 18.84 -25.46
N GLN A 28 -45.58 19.81 -24.94
CA GLN A 28 -46.10 20.00 -23.59
C GLN A 28 -45.11 20.09 -22.42
N VAL A 29 -45.02 21.31 -21.94
CA VAL A 29 -44.57 21.78 -20.63
C VAL A 29 -45.66 21.44 -19.60
N GLU A 30 -45.40 20.59 -18.64
CA GLU A 30 -46.11 20.54 -17.38
C GLU A 30 -45.17 21.11 -16.29
N THR A 31 -45.59 22.25 -15.79
CA THR A 31 -45.04 22.92 -14.63
C THR A 31 -45.26 22.06 -13.36
N LEU A 32 -44.23 21.51 -12.78
CA LEU A 32 -44.26 21.06 -11.41
C LEU A 32 -43.73 22.17 -10.51
N GLN A 33 -44.59 22.69 -9.68
CA GLN A 33 -44.30 23.65 -8.61
C GLN A 33 -43.39 22.98 -7.59
N GLU A 34 -42.28 23.63 -7.33
CA GLU A 34 -41.33 23.33 -6.25
C GLU A 34 -41.94 23.87 -4.95
N GLU A 35 -42.51 22.99 -4.12
CA GLU A 35 -42.88 23.31 -2.73
C GLU A 35 -41.58 23.35 -1.89
N ALA A 36 -41.17 24.55 -1.52
CA ALA A 36 -40.12 24.77 -0.52
C ALA A 36 -40.64 24.35 0.85
N VAL A 37 -40.18 23.23 1.34
CA VAL A 37 -40.37 22.84 2.78
C VAL A 37 -39.21 23.50 3.54
N GLU A 38 -39.48 24.62 4.21
CA GLU A 38 -38.60 25.17 5.25
C GLU A 38 -38.67 24.27 6.48
N GLU A 39 -37.74 23.34 6.64
CA GLU A 39 -37.49 22.70 7.93
C GLU A 39 -36.59 23.61 8.77
N SER A 40 -37.14 24.08 9.87
CA SER A 40 -36.46 24.82 10.91
C SER A 40 -35.44 23.92 11.62
N PHE A 41 -34.14 24.14 11.36
CA PHE A 41 -33.06 23.47 12.06
C PHE A 41 -32.90 24.03 13.49
N THR A 42 -33.15 23.22 14.48
CA THR A 42 -32.81 23.49 15.88
C THR A 42 -31.35 23.03 16.14
N PRO A 43 -30.47 23.90 16.69
CA PRO A 43 -29.09 23.50 16.99
C PRO A 43 -29.06 22.70 18.30
N GLY A 44 -28.86 21.41 18.21
CA GLY A 44 -28.73 20.54 19.40
C GLY A 44 -28.73 19.05 19.14
N GLU A 45 -27.97 18.56 18.15
CA GLU A 45 -27.64 17.13 18.14
C GLU A 45 -26.21 16.93 17.59
N SER A 46 -25.46 16.18 18.39
CA SER A 46 -24.03 15.92 18.28
C SER A 46 -23.59 15.25 16.97
N ASN A 47 -22.51 15.72 16.45
CA ASN A 47 -21.63 15.36 15.32
C ASN A 47 -21.28 13.88 15.10
N SER A 48 -22.23 12.94 15.13
CA SER A 48 -21.94 11.52 14.86
C SER A 48 -21.66 11.23 13.38
N ALA A 49 -22.23 12.01 12.46
CA ALA A 49 -22.01 11.81 11.02
C ALA A 49 -20.66 12.36 10.52
N ASN A 50 -20.20 13.47 11.10
CA ASN A 50 -18.88 14.03 10.77
C ASN A 50 -17.72 13.18 11.32
N ASP A 51 -17.90 12.58 12.51
CA ASP A 51 -16.89 11.66 13.08
C ASP A 51 -16.77 10.38 12.26
N THR A 52 -17.88 9.89 11.69
CA THR A 52 -17.87 8.71 10.81
C THR A 52 -17.24 9.02 9.46
N LEU A 53 -17.50 10.21 8.89
CA LEU A 53 -16.88 10.64 7.62
C LEU A 53 -15.38 10.91 7.79
N GLN A 54 -14.94 11.50 8.91
CA GLN A 54 -13.52 11.67 9.22
C GLN A 54 -12.82 10.34 9.48
N ALA A 55 -13.50 9.36 10.09
CA ALA A 55 -12.95 8.01 10.28
C ALA A 55 -12.82 7.26 8.95
N ILE A 56 -13.77 7.42 8.02
CA ILE A 56 -13.70 6.84 6.68
C ILE A 56 -12.59 7.50 5.86
N ASP A 57 -12.45 8.83 5.92
CA ASP A 57 -11.38 9.58 5.23
C ASP A 57 -9.99 9.19 5.75
N GLN A 58 -9.83 9.01 7.07
CA GLN A 58 -8.59 8.50 7.65
C GLN A 58 -8.32 7.03 7.31
N MET A 59 -9.35 6.20 7.12
CA MET A 59 -9.21 4.82 6.67
C MET A 59 -8.83 4.74 5.18
N VAL A 60 -9.34 5.65 4.34
CA VAL A 60 -8.97 5.74 2.91
C VAL A 60 -7.53 6.26 2.76
N GLU A 61 -7.12 7.28 3.53
CA GLU A 61 -5.72 7.74 3.55
C GLU A 61 -4.74 6.67 4.06
N ALA A 62 -5.17 5.81 4.98
CA ALA A 62 -4.35 4.69 5.46
C ALA A 62 -4.16 3.58 4.41
N VAL A 63 -5.02 3.49 3.39
CA VAL A 63 -4.90 2.53 2.27
C VAL A 63 -4.06 3.10 1.12
N GLU A 64 -4.05 4.43 0.91
CA GLU A 64 -3.27 5.04 -0.19
C GLU A 64 -1.79 5.28 0.13
N THR A 65 -1.38 5.33 1.41
CA THR A 65 0.00 5.62 1.81
C THR A 65 0.99 4.44 1.76
N PRO A 66 0.61 3.16 1.72
CA PRO A 66 1.57 2.07 1.61
C PRO A 66 2.29 2.01 0.25
N VAL A 67 1.61 2.42 -0.82
CA VAL A 67 2.10 2.25 -2.20
C VAL A 67 3.13 3.33 -2.59
N ALA A 68 3.02 4.55 -2.07
CA ALA A 68 3.94 5.64 -2.36
C ALA A 68 5.38 5.40 -1.84
N GLY A 69 5.52 4.61 -0.77
CA GLY A 69 6.83 4.21 -0.25
C GLY A 69 7.50 3.07 -1.03
N ILE A 70 6.72 2.28 -1.77
CA ILE A 70 7.21 1.11 -2.51
C ILE A 70 7.78 1.53 -3.86
N ASN A 71 7.07 2.35 -4.60
CA ASN A 71 7.48 2.84 -5.91
C ASN A 71 8.50 3.98 -5.83
N GLY A 72 8.78 4.48 -4.65
CA GLY A 72 9.55 5.68 -4.46
C GLY A 72 10.93 5.50 -3.87
N THR A 73 11.53 4.30 -3.79
CA THR A 73 12.96 4.35 -3.64
C THR A 73 13.58 4.32 -2.23
N LYS A 74 12.82 4.50 -1.14
CA LYS A 74 13.44 4.54 0.20
C LYS A 74 14.06 3.19 0.56
N TYR A 75 13.36 2.09 0.32
CA TYR A 75 13.78 0.73 0.73
C TYR A 75 14.25 -0.10 -0.46
N ASN A 76 15.16 0.45 -1.26
CA ASN A 76 15.80 -0.25 -2.37
C ASN A 76 17.07 -1.02 -1.93
N ALA A 77 17.74 -1.66 -2.87
CA ALA A 77 18.96 -2.40 -2.60
C ALA A 77 20.07 -1.51 -1.98
N ALA A 78 20.17 -0.24 -2.38
CA ALA A 78 21.17 0.67 -1.82
C ALA A 78 20.89 0.95 -0.34
N PHE A 79 19.61 1.12 0.06
CA PHE A 79 19.25 1.29 1.46
C PHE A 79 19.70 0.10 2.33
N PHE A 80 19.43 -1.14 1.88
CA PHE A 80 19.77 -2.35 2.63
C PHE A 80 21.26 -2.73 2.56
N ASN A 81 22.02 -2.15 1.65
CA ASN A 81 23.47 -2.40 1.51
C ASN A 81 24.32 -1.31 2.18
N ASP A 82 23.72 -0.24 2.69
CA ASP A 82 24.41 0.80 3.43
C ASP A 82 24.35 0.48 4.94
N ASP A 83 25.52 0.21 5.53
CA ASP A 83 25.63 -0.07 6.97
C ASP A 83 25.24 1.14 7.85
N ALA A 84 25.24 2.36 7.31
CA ALA A 84 24.70 3.53 8.01
C ALA A 84 23.20 3.40 8.31
N ASN A 85 22.47 2.61 7.51
CA ASN A 85 21.05 2.32 7.72
C ASN A 85 20.79 1.09 8.59
N LYS A 86 21.83 0.39 9.03
CA LYS A 86 21.71 -0.75 9.95
C LYS A 86 21.48 -0.29 11.38
N GLY A 87 20.60 -0.99 12.08
CA GLY A 87 20.33 -0.78 13.52
C GLY A 87 20.23 -2.10 14.26
N GLU A 88 20.28 -2.02 15.59
CA GLU A 88 20.04 -3.19 16.45
C GLU A 88 18.57 -3.62 16.40
N LYS A 89 17.67 -2.66 16.19
CA LYS A 89 16.23 -2.87 16.03
C LYS A 89 15.77 -2.27 14.70
N ALA A 90 14.89 -2.97 14.01
CA ALA A 90 14.24 -2.45 12.81
C ALA A 90 13.28 -1.31 13.15
N THR A 91 13.36 -0.22 12.41
CA THR A 91 12.46 0.93 12.45
C THR A 91 12.21 1.41 11.03
N ALA A 92 11.37 2.42 10.84
CA ALA A 92 11.14 3.02 9.52
C ALA A 92 12.41 3.64 8.88
N ASP A 93 13.47 3.91 9.63
CA ASP A 93 14.72 4.53 9.15
C ASP A 93 15.94 3.63 9.24
N LYS A 94 15.80 2.47 9.90
CA LYS A 94 16.90 1.52 10.12
C LYS A 94 16.43 0.10 9.83
N TYR A 95 17.21 -0.65 9.06
CA TYR A 95 16.99 -2.07 8.95
C TYR A 95 17.68 -2.83 10.07
N ALA A 96 17.07 -3.92 10.52
CA ALA A 96 17.77 -4.94 11.32
C ALA A 96 18.04 -6.16 10.44
N GLN A 97 18.98 -6.99 10.87
CA GLN A 97 19.36 -8.20 10.17
C GLN A 97 19.32 -9.39 11.13
N THR A 98 18.70 -10.46 10.69
CA THR A 98 18.67 -11.73 11.41
C THR A 98 19.96 -12.54 11.19
N THR A 99 20.15 -13.60 11.96
CA THR A 99 21.30 -14.51 11.79
C THR A 99 21.28 -15.28 10.47
N SER A 100 20.11 -15.47 9.87
CA SER A 100 19.94 -16.12 8.57
C SER A 100 20.33 -15.21 7.40
N GLY A 101 20.47 -13.89 7.64
CA GLY A 101 20.80 -12.88 6.64
C GLY A 101 19.60 -12.10 6.13
N LEU A 102 18.37 -12.40 6.58
CA LEU A 102 17.20 -11.58 6.28
C LEU A 102 17.40 -10.16 6.83
N LYS A 103 17.28 -9.14 5.97
CA LYS A 103 17.25 -7.74 6.42
C LYS A 103 15.81 -7.25 6.36
N TYR A 104 15.39 -6.48 7.36
CA TYR A 104 14.00 -6.03 7.43
C TYR A 104 13.86 -4.64 8.07
N VAL A 105 12.83 -3.95 7.65
CA VAL A 105 12.36 -2.67 8.19
C VAL A 105 10.94 -2.89 8.68
N ILE A 106 10.60 -2.37 9.85
CA ILE A 106 9.21 -2.28 10.33
C ILE A 106 8.77 -0.83 10.10
N ALA A 107 7.96 -0.62 9.06
CA ALA A 107 7.44 0.69 8.71
C ALA A 107 6.26 1.08 9.64
N ASN A 108 5.43 0.08 9.99
CA ASN A 108 4.38 0.19 10.99
C ASN A 108 4.32 -1.11 11.80
N GLU A 109 4.35 -1.01 13.13
CA GLU A 109 4.41 -2.20 14.00
C GLU A 109 3.14 -3.04 14.02
N GLY A 110 1.98 -2.45 13.75
CA GLY A 110 0.70 -3.10 13.99
C GLY A 110 0.43 -3.26 15.50
N THR A 111 -0.78 -3.73 15.83
CA THR A 111 -1.24 -3.86 17.23
C THR A 111 -1.76 -5.24 17.59
N GLY A 112 -1.96 -6.11 16.57
CA GLY A 112 -2.48 -7.45 16.77
C GLY A 112 -1.41 -8.47 17.17
N LYS A 113 -1.75 -9.74 17.01
CA LYS A 113 -0.84 -10.86 17.34
C LYS A 113 0.23 -11.04 16.27
N SER A 114 1.39 -11.58 16.65
CA SER A 114 2.41 -12.04 15.72
C SER A 114 2.09 -13.47 15.28
N PRO A 115 2.26 -13.80 13.98
CA PRO A 115 2.02 -15.15 13.50
C PRO A 115 3.12 -16.11 13.94
N LYS A 116 2.76 -17.38 14.03
CA LYS A 116 3.70 -18.51 14.20
C LYS A 116 3.97 -19.12 12.83
N ALA A 117 5.06 -19.89 12.72
CA ALA A 117 5.46 -20.54 11.47
C ALA A 117 4.41 -21.48 10.86
N THR A 118 3.42 -21.92 11.63
CA THR A 118 2.33 -22.83 11.19
C THR A 118 1.03 -22.13 10.92
N ASP A 119 0.94 -20.83 11.21
CA ASP A 119 -0.29 -20.07 11.03
C ASP A 119 -0.54 -19.75 9.57
N LYS A 120 -1.80 -19.48 9.24
CA LYS A 120 -2.21 -18.91 7.97
C LYS A 120 -2.32 -17.40 8.13
N VAL A 121 -1.83 -16.65 7.17
CA VAL A 121 -1.88 -15.17 7.17
C VAL A 121 -2.58 -14.64 5.95
N THR A 122 -3.27 -13.51 6.12
CA THR A 122 -3.83 -12.71 5.04
C THR A 122 -2.96 -11.47 4.87
N VAL A 123 -2.44 -11.24 3.66
CA VAL A 123 -1.50 -10.15 3.39
C VAL A 123 -1.80 -9.42 2.08
N HIS A 124 -1.43 -8.14 2.04
CA HIS A 124 -1.07 -7.48 0.79
C HIS A 124 0.46 -7.46 0.65
N TYR A 125 0.94 -7.56 -0.59
CA TYR A 125 2.37 -7.46 -0.87
C TYR A 125 2.69 -6.96 -2.28
N VAL A 126 3.90 -6.46 -2.42
CA VAL A 126 4.56 -6.20 -3.71
C VAL A 126 5.97 -6.79 -3.65
N GLY A 127 6.31 -7.63 -4.63
CA GLY A 127 7.62 -8.24 -4.77
C GLY A 127 8.39 -7.63 -5.94
N THR A 128 9.63 -7.19 -5.68
CA THR A 128 10.53 -6.63 -6.69
C THR A 128 11.90 -7.29 -6.65
N LEU A 129 12.57 -7.29 -7.79
CA LEU A 129 14.00 -7.52 -7.88
C LEU A 129 14.77 -6.31 -7.30
N THR A 130 16.06 -6.45 -7.11
CA THR A 130 16.93 -5.38 -6.56
C THR A 130 17.12 -4.19 -7.49
N ASP A 131 16.84 -4.35 -8.78
CA ASP A 131 16.81 -3.27 -9.78
C ASP A 131 15.45 -2.51 -9.81
N GLY A 132 14.48 -2.95 -8.99
CA GLY A 132 13.14 -2.37 -8.91
C GLY A 132 12.12 -3.02 -9.85
N THR A 133 12.51 -4.00 -10.66
CA THR A 133 11.57 -4.75 -11.52
C THR A 133 10.59 -5.52 -10.65
N GLN A 134 9.31 -5.20 -10.76
CA GLN A 134 8.23 -5.91 -10.08
C GLN A 134 7.98 -7.25 -10.76
N PHE A 135 7.94 -8.33 -9.99
CA PHE A 135 7.62 -9.65 -10.50
C PHE A 135 6.27 -10.18 -9.99
N ASP A 136 5.75 -9.66 -8.89
CA ASP A 136 4.46 -10.06 -8.34
C ASP A 136 3.86 -8.99 -7.43
N SER A 137 2.51 -8.88 -7.40
CA SER A 137 1.80 -7.90 -6.58
C SER A 137 0.36 -8.34 -6.33
N SER A 138 -0.05 -8.43 -5.07
CA SER A 138 -1.45 -8.60 -4.69
C SER A 138 -2.26 -7.31 -4.84
N ILE A 139 -1.57 -6.16 -4.80
CA ILE A 139 -2.20 -4.85 -5.01
C ILE A 139 -2.72 -4.75 -6.43
N ASP A 140 -1.92 -5.16 -7.43
CA ASP A 140 -2.33 -5.14 -8.84
C ASP A 140 -3.47 -6.11 -9.14
N ARG A 141 -3.60 -7.18 -8.35
CA ARG A 141 -4.74 -8.10 -8.43
C ARG A 141 -6.00 -7.55 -7.78
N GLY A 142 -5.89 -6.49 -6.96
CA GLY A 142 -6.99 -5.83 -6.27
C GLY A 142 -7.53 -6.55 -5.04
N GLU A 143 -6.86 -7.63 -4.57
CA GLU A 143 -7.30 -8.41 -3.41
C GLU A 143 -6.12 -8.94 -2.59
N PRO A 144 -6.26 -9.04 -1.25
CA PRO A 144 -5.27 -9.69 -0.40
C PRO A 144 -5.24 -11.19 -0.65
N ILE A 145 -4.16 -11.82 -0.27
CA ILE A 145 -3.94 -13.24 -0.46
C ILE A 145 -3.68 -13.93 0.88
N ASP A 146 -4.16 -15.17 0.97
CA ASP A 146 -3.97 -16.04 2.12
C ASP A 146 -2.83 -17.03 1.87
N PHE A 147 -1.86 -17.08 2.79
CA PHE A 147 -0.77 -18.04 2.75
C PHE A 147 -0.61 -18.80 4.06
N PRO A 148 -0.43 -20.14 4.02
CA PRO A 148 0.12 -20.88 5.15
C PRO A 148 1.63 -20.58 5.23
N LEU A 149 2.13 -20.12 6.39
CA LEU A 149 3.54 -19.71 6.54
C LEU A 149 4.54 -20.84 6.37
N ASN A 150 4.13 -22.08 6.52
CA ASN A 150 4.95 -23.26 6.24
C ASN A 150 5.00 -23.63 4.75
N GLY A 151 4.27 -22.91 3.88
CA GLY A 151 4.20 -23.16 2.44
C GLY A 151 4.83 -22.06 1.58
N VAL A 152 5.43 -21.03 2.19
CA VAL A 152 6.08 -19.93 1.49
C VAL A 152 7.61 -20.03 1.56
N ILE A 153 8.32 -19.13 0.88
CA ILE A 153 9.79 -19.06 0.96
C ILE A 153 10.27 -18.83 2.40
N PRO A 154 11.43 -19.37 2.79
CA PRO A 154 11.94 -19.27 4.18
C PRO A 154 12.01 -17.82 4.70
N GLY A 155 12.39 -16.86 3.86
CA GLY A 155 12.46 -15.45 4.22
C GLY A 155 11.09 -14.88 4.62
N TRP A 156 9.99 -15.33 4.02
CA TRP A 156 8.63 -14.96 4.41
C TRP A 156 8.21 -15.62 5.72
N THR A 157 8.46 -16.92 5.86
CA THR A 157 8.19 -17.64 7.12
C THR A 157 8.89 -16.97 8.30
N GLU A 158 10.13 -16.55 8.13
CA GLU A 158 10.89 -15.85 9.17
C GLU A 158 10.40 -14.40 9.36
N GLY A 159 10.31 -13.65 8.27
CA GLY A 159 10.02 -12.20 8.31
C GLY A 159 8.64 -11.88 8.88
N LEU A 160 7.60 -12.62 8.50
CA LEU A 160 6.25 -12.38 8.99
C LEU A 160 6.09 -12.65 10.48
N GLN A 161 6.87 -13.55 11.07
CA GLN A 161 6.89 -13.78 12.53
C GLN A 161 7.47 -12.58 13.32
N LEU A 162 8.21 -11.68 12.65
CA LEU A 162 8.75 -10.44 13.23
C LEU A 162 7.72 -9.29 13.21
N MET A 163 6.59 -9.48 12.52
CA MET A 163 5.52 -8.51 12.40
C MET A 163 4.40 -8.76 13.40
N LYS A 164 3.52 -7.77 13.53
CA LYS A 164 2.22 -7.91 14.18
C LYS A 164 1.10 -7.67 13.18
N GLU A 165 -0.05 -8.30 13.38
CA GLU A 165 -1.27 -8.05 12.62
C GLU A 165 -1.60 -6.55 12.60
N GLY A 166 -1.96 -6.01 11.44
CA GLY A 166 -2.12 -4.58 11.16
C GLY A 166 -0.81 -3.87 10.82
N GLY A 167 0.33 -4.57 10.85
CA GLY A 167 1.65 -4.00 10.60
C GLY A 167 2.07 -4.00 9.13
N THR A 168 3.09 -3.20 8.84
CA THR A 168 3.71 -3.10 7.52
C THR A 168 5.23 -3.20 7.64
N ALA A 169 5.84 -4.02 6.79
CA ALA A 169 7.29 -4.23 6.77
C ALA A 169 7.84 -4.26 5.35
N VAL A 170 9.14 -4.05 5.23
CA VAL A 170 9.90 -4.32 4.01
C VAL A 170 10.99 -5.34 4.32
N PHE A 171 11.03 -6.40 3.53
CA PHE A 171 12.01 -7.49 3.63
C PHE A 171 12.97 -7.44 2.45
N TYR A 172 14.27 -7.43 2.73
CA TYR A 172 15.31 -7.77 1.76
C TYR A 172 15.73 -9.21 2.04
N ILE A 173 15.37 -10.10 1.13
CA ILE A 173 15.51 -11.54 1.29
C ILE A 173 16.67 -12.02 0.40
N PRO A 174 17.78 -12.51 0.98
CA PRO A 174 18.85 -13.09 0.18
C PRO A 174 18.35 -14.35 -0.54
N SER A 175 18.97 -14.67 -1.67
CA SER A 175 18.49 -15.75 -2.55
C SER A 175 18.36 -17.11 -1.87
N ASN A 176 19.23 -17.46 -0.91
CA ASN A 176 19.16 -18.70 -0.15
C ASN A 176 17.93 -18.83 0.75
N LEU A 177 17.26 -17.71 1.07
CA LEU A 177 15.98 -17.66 1.79
C LEU A 177 14.79 -17.44 0.84
N ALA A 178 15.03 -17.42 -0.48
CA ALA A 178 14.06 -17.23 -1.55
C ALA A 178 14.07 -18.44 -2.52
N TYR A 179 14.41 -18.19 -3.78
CA TYR A 179 14.39 -19.22 -4.84
C TYR A 179 15.77 -19.80 -5.21
N GLY A 180 16.80 -19.40 -4.48
CA GLY A 180 18.15 -19.94 -4.59
C GLY A 180 18.76 -19.83 -5.98
N GLU A 181 19.62 -20.79 -6.32
CA GLU A 181 20.34 -20.84 -7.60
C GLU A 181 19.44 -21.16 -8.80
N ARG A 182 18.20 -21.63 -8.57
CA ARG A 182 17.27 -21.98 -9.66
C ARG A 182 16.53 -20.76 -10.19
N GLY A 183 16.18 -19.80 -9.33
CA GLY A 183 15.26 -18.74 -9.67
C GLY A 183 13.85 -19.26 -10.02
N ILE A 184 13.08 -18.44 -10.73
CA ILE A 184 11.80 -18.84 -11.34
C ILE A 184 11.86 -18.55 -12.84
N GLN A 185 11.74 -19.58 -13.64
CA GLN A 185 11.73 -19.51 -15.11
C GLN A 185 10.34 -19.85 -15.64
N ASN A 186 9.87 -19.08 -16.62
CA ASN A 186 8.68 -19.41 -17.36
C ASN A 186 8.95 -20.67 -18.23
N PRO A 187 8.24 -21.77 -18.03
CA PRO A 187 8.52 -23.03 -18.72
C PRO A 187 8.23 -22.98 -20.23
N TYR A 188 7.45 -21.98 -20.69
CA TYR A 188 7.04 -21.83 -22.10
C TYR A 188 7.96 -20.90 -22.87
N THR A 189 8.42 -19.80 -22.24
CA THR A 189 9.28 -18.80 -22.92
C THR A 189 10.76 -18.97 -22.62
N GLY A 190 11.10 -19.66 -21.53
CA GLY A 190 12.46 -19.76 -21.03
C GLY A 190 12.99 -18.50 -20.34
N GLU A 191 12.17 -17.44 -20.25
CA GLU A 191 12.53 -16.21 -19.57
C GLU A 191 12.41 -16.34 -18.06
N TYR A 192 13.28 -15.66 -17.32
CA TYR A 192 13.24 -15.64 -15.87
C TYR A 192 12.34 -14.48 -15.37
N SER A 193 11.31 -14.82 -14.59
CA SER A 193 10.62 -13.82 -13.76
C SER A 193 11.43 -13.49 -12.50
N ILE A 194 12.17 -14.47 -11.97
CA ILE A 194 13.15 -14.28 -10.90
C ILE A 194 14.45 -14.96 -11.34
N PRO A 195 15.53 -14.20 -11.62
CA PRO A 195 16.81 -14.78 -12.03
C PRO A 195 17.42 -15.72 -10.99
N PRO A 196 18.31 -16.63 -11.41
CA PRO A 196 19.11 -17.43 -10.49
C PRO A 196 19.89 -16.55 -9.50
N SER A 197 19.91 -16.98 -8.23
CA SER A 197 20.62 -16.30 -7.15
C SER A 197 20.18 -14.86 -6.89
N ALA A 198 19.03 -14.43 -7.38
CA ALA A 198 18.52 -13.08 -7.17
C ALA A 198 18.03 -12.88 -5.73
N PRO A 199 18.51 -11.86 -5.01
CA PRO A 199 17.86 -11.39 -3.79
C PRO A 199 16.59 -10.62 -4.15
N LEU A 200 15.61 -10.64 -3.23
CA LEU A 200 14.28 -10.07 -3.45
C LEU A 200 13.99 -9.00 -2.41
N ILE A 201 13.20 -8.02 -2.82
CA ILE A 201 12.63 -7.02 -1.92
C ILE A 201 11.11 -7.19 -1.92
N PHE A 202 10.54 -7.38 -0.74
CA PHE A 202 9.10 -7.44 -0.54
C PHE A 202 8.64 -6.34 0.40
N TRP A 203 7.69 -5.57 -0.04
CA TRP A 203 6.82 -4.83 0.85
C TRP A 203 5.64 -5.72 1.24
N VAL A 204 5.29 -5.73 2.51
CA VAL A 204 4.23 -6.59 3.03
C VAL A 204 3.41 -5.84 4.06
N GLN A 205 2.08 -5.91 3.93
CA GLN A 205 1.11 -5.53 4.93
C GLN A 205 0.46 -6.81 5.48
N LEU A 206 0.65 -7.08 6.77
CA LEU A 206 0.02 -8.18 7.47
C LEU A 206 -1.37 -7.76 7.94
N ILE A 207 -2.41 -8.21 7.23
CA ILE A 207 -3.80 -7.82 7.51
C ILE A 207 -4.36 -8.65 8.65
N GLN A 208 -4.20 -9.97 8.60
CA GLN A 208 -4.79 -10.89 9.57
C GLN A 208 -3.92 -12.13 9.78
N VAL A 209 -3.94 -12.64 11.01
CA VAL A 209 -3.38 -13.95 11.37
C VAL A 209 -4.54 -14.89 11.71
N ASN A 210 -4.68 -15.99 10.97
CA ASN A 210 -5.78 -16.95 11.06
C ASN A 210 -5.37 -18.20 11.85
#